data_12b0feb350d18f03a2a77b3afea05a7f
#
_entry.id   12b0feb350d18f03a2a77b3afea05a7f
#
_cell.length_a   1.000
_cell.length_b   1.000
_cell.length_c   1.000
_cell.angle_alpha   90.00
_cell.angle_beta   90.00
_cell.angle_gamma   90.00
#
_symmetry.space_group_name_H-M   'P 1'
#
loop_
_entity.id
_entity.type
_entity.pdbx_description
1 polymer ?
#
loop_
_entity_poly.entity_id
_entity_poly.type
_entity_poly.pdbx_seq_one_letter_code
_entity_poly.pdbx_strand_id
1 'polypeptide(L)'
;ELTEGGNSLNDTLEIVEYFQEYVDVFAVSAGLTCTIQYQHDADYLPDGWKSYMSKAVKKKTGKPCTAEGNIREPEIANEILKSGQSDLIGIGRGLIADPEWVNKVQFGNTDDINKCISCNNGCTATLSNKPMRCTVNPFVVSGENYKKERIKKPCNVVVIGGGTAGLEAACTAAEVGCSTVLI
;
A
#
# COMPACT_ATOMS: atom_id res chain seq x y z
N GLU A 1 -11.74 8.89 -18.78
CA GLU A 1 -12.03 10.19 -18.12
C GLU A 1 -10.79 11.00 -17.72
N LEU A 2 -9.62 10.39 -17.67
CA LEU A 2 -8.39 11.02 -17.17
C LEU A 2 -7.50 11.56 -18.29
N THR A 3 -7.83 11.26 -19.54
CA THR A 3 -7.08 11.73 -20.73
C THR A 3 -7.98 11.70 -21.97
N GLU A 4 -7.78 12.64 -22.89
CA GLU A 4 -8.49 12.68 -24.17
C GLU A 4 -8.25 11.38 -24.95
N GLY A 5 -9.31 10.79 -25.48
CA GLY A 5 -9.27 9.51 -26.20
C GLY A 5 -9.12 8.26 -25.33
N GLY A 6 -9.08 8.41 -24.00
CA GLY A 6 -9.15 7.28 -23.06
C GLY A 6 -10.59 6.82 -22.84
N ASN A 7 -10.77 5.57 -22.39
CA ASN A 7 -12.08 5.06 -22.05
C ASN A 7 -12.66 5.81 -20.84
N SER A 8 -13.90 6.24 -20.99
CA SER A 8 -14.70 6.74 -19.88
C SER A 8 -15.17 5.58 -18.99
N LEU A 9 -15.77 5.92 -17.84
CA LEU A 9 -16.41 4.91 -17.00
C LEU A 9 -17.55 4.20 -17.76
N ASN A 10 -18.31 4.93 -18.59
CA ASN A 10 -19.39 4.33 -19.37
C ASN A 10 -18.87 3.35 -20.41
N ASP A 11 -17.81 3.69 -21.13
CA ASP A 11 -17.16 2.77 -22.08
C ASP A 11 -16.67 1.52 -21.36
N THR A 12 -16.08 1.69 -20.17
CA THR A 12 -15.67 0.57 -19.33
C THR A 12 -16.85 -0.31 -18.91
N LEU A 13 -18.00 0.27 -18.59
CA LEU A 13 -19.20 -0.49 -18.20
C LEU A 13 -19.78 -1.29 -19.38
N GLU A 14 -19.69 -0.79 -20.60
CA GLU A 14 -20.05 -1.55 -21.81
C GLU A 14 -19.07 -2.73 -22.03
N ILE A 15 -17.78 -2.49 -21.87
CA ILE A 15 -16.75 -3.52 -22.00
C ILE A 15 -16.94 -4.64 -20.97
N VAL A 16 -17.13 -4.30 -19.69
CA VAL A 16 -17.30 -5.34 -18.64
C VAL A 16 -18.60 -6.12 -18.79
N GLU A 17 -19.66 -5.50 -19.32
CA GLU A 17 -20.91 -6.19 -19.64
C GLU A 17 -20.68 -7.29 -20.69
N TYR A 18 -19.87 -7.00 -21.70
CA TYR A 18 -19.54 -7.99 -22.74
C TYR A 18 -18.72 -9.18 -22.19
N PHE A 19 -17.80 -8.92 -21.24
CA PHE A 19 -16.90 -9.94 -20.71
C PHE A 19 -17.41 -10.64 -19.45
N GLN A 20 -18.49 -10.17 -18.82
CA GLN A 20 -18.91 -10.64 -17.49
C GLN A 20 -19.16 -12.16 -17.39
N GLU A 21 -19.55 -12.82 -18.48
CA GLU A 21 -19.78 -14.26 -18.48
C GLU A 21 -18.48 -15.08 -18.36
N TYR A 22 -17.35 -14.47 -18.71
CA TYR A 22 -16.03 -15.11 -18.72
C TYR A 22 -15.18 -14.73 -17.50
N VAL A 23 -15.72 -13.91 -16.58
CA VAL A 23 -14.98 -13.35 -15.46
C VAL A 23 -15.69 -13.65 -14.14
N ASP A 24 -14.95 -14.15 -13.15
CA ASP A 24 -15.47 -14.42 -11.80
C ASP A 24 -15.36 -13.20 -10.88
N VAL A 25 -14.30 -12.41 -11.02
CA VAL A 25 -14.02 -11.23 -10.19
C VAL A 25 -13.43 -10.12 -11.04
N PHE A 26 -13.87 -8.89 -10.86
CA PHE A 26 -13.29 -7.71 -11.50
C PHE A 26 -12.35 -6.97 -10.58
N ALA A 27 -11.07 -6.86 -10.95
CA ALA A 27 -10.13 -5.93 -10.31
C ALA A 27 -10.21 -4.58 -11.02
N VAL A 28 -10.73 -3.57 -10.34
CA VAL A 28 -11.05 -2.27 -10.94
C VAL A 28 -9.98 -1.26 -10.59
N SER A 29 -9.26 -0.80 -11.59
CA SER A 29 -8.21 0.22 -11.47
C SER A 29 -8.38 1.31 -12.53
N ALA A 30 -7.62 2.39 -12.43
CA ALA A 30 -7.63 3.49 -13.39
C ALA A 30 -6.22 4.07 -13.55
N GLY A 31 -6.04 4.79 -14.64
CA GLY A 31 -4.79 5.44 -15.02
C GLY A 31 -4.06 4.71 -16.15
N LEU A 32 -3.35 5.49 -16.94
CA LEU A 32 -2.51 5.05 -18.07
C LEU A 32 -1.07 5.49 -17.82
N THR A 33 -0.13 5.00 -18.62
CA THR A 33 1.27 5.43 -18.53
C THR A 33 1.43 6.95 -18.68
N CYS A 34 0.60 7.59 -19.50
CA CYS A 34 0.59 9.06 -19.66
C CYS A 34 -0.10 9.79 -18.48
N THR A 35 -0.84 9.08 -17.64
CA THR A 35 -1.50 9.60 -16.43
C THR A 35 -1.06 8.81 -15.20
N ILE A 36 0.27 8.62 -15.11
CA ILE A 36 0.91 7.75 -14.11
C ILE A 36 0.52 8.09 -12.66
N GLN A 37 0.23 9.36 -12.36
CA GLN A 37 -0.22 9.82 -11.04
C GLN A 37 -1.57 9.23 -10.61
N TYR A 38 -2.37 8.72 -11.54
CA TYR A 38 -3.63 8.04 -11.27
C TYR A 38 -3.50 6.52 -11.31
N GLN A 39 -2.45 6.00 -11.94
CA GLN A 39 -2.11 4.58 -11.89
C GLN A 39 -1.38 4.24 -10.59
N HIS A 40 -0.45 5.07 -10.19
CA HIS A 40 0.30 4.99 -8.94
C HIS A 40 -0.10 6.10 -7.98
N ASP A 41 -1.36 6.16 -7.62
CA ASP A 41 -2.00 7.21 -6.84
C ASP A 41 -1.03 8.06 -6.00
N ALA A 42 -0.97 9.35 -6.32
CA ALA A 42 -0.14 10.29 -5.60
C ALA A 42 -0.79 10.65 -4.24
N ASP A 43 0.01 11.19 -3.33
CA ASP A 43 -0.43 11.48 -1.96
C ASP A 43 -1.62 12.47 -1.87
N TYR A 44 -1.72 13.40 -2.80
CA TYR A 44 -2.82 14.37 -2.85
C TYR A 44 -4.18 13.77 -3.26
N LEU A 45 -4.21 12.52 -3.75
CA LEU A 45 -5.46 11.84 -4.08
C LEU A 45 -6.05 11.22 -2.80
N PRO A 46 -7.36 11.39 -2.56
CA PRO A 46 -8.01 10.83 -1.38
C PRO A 46 -7.86 9.31 -1.29
N ASP A 47 -7.86 8.80 -0.08
CA ASP A 47 -7.84 7.35 0.15
C ASP A 47 -9.12 6.70 -0.39
N GLY A 48 -8.97 5.59 -1.10
CA GLY A 48 -10.09 4.85 -1.69
C GLY A 48 -10.83 5.57 -2.82
N TRP A 49 -10.29 6.65 -3.38
CA TRP A 49 -10.97 7.50 -4.36
C TRP A 49 -11.50 6.76 -5.60
N LYS A 50 -10.93 5.62 -5.96
CA LYS A 50 -11.37 4.78 -7.09
C LYS A 50 -12.55 3.86 -6.75
N SER A 51 -12.95 3.75 -5.49
CA SER A 51 -13.99 2.79 -5.06
C SER A 51 -15.34 2.98 -5.75
N TYR A 52 -15.66 4.21 -6.19
CA TYR A 52 -16.88 4.47 -6.97
C TYR A 52 -16.90 3.74 -8.32
N MET A 53 -15.72 3.50 -8.92
CA MET A 53 -15.59 2.73 -10.17
C MET A 53 -15.91 1.25 -9.92
N SER A 54 -15.37 0.66 -8.85
CA SER A 54 -15.72 -0.69 -8.40
C SER A 54 -17.21 -0.83 -8.16
N LYS A 55 -17.82 0.14 -7.47
CA LYS A 55 -19.26 0.17 -7.23
C LYS A 55 -20.06 0.16 -8.53
N ALA A 56 -19.63 0.93 -9.53
CA ALA A 56 -20.30 0.98 -10.82
C ALA A 56 -20.21 -0.35 -11.58
N VAL A 57 -19.02 -0.97 -11.62
CA VAL A 57 -18.81 -2.28 -12.25
C VAL A 57 -19.61 -3.37 -11.54
N LYS A 58 -19.57 -3.40 -10.20
CA LYS A 58 -20.34 -4.35 -9.38
C LYS A 58 -21.84 -4.21 -9.64
N LYS A 59 -22.36 -2.97 -9.68
CA LYS A 59 -23.77 -2.71 -9.98
C LYS A 59 -24.16 -3.17 -11.39
N LYS A 60 -23.27 -2.99 -12.37
CA LYS A 60 -23.51 -3.35 -13.76
C LYS A 60 -23.51 -4.85 -13.99
N THR A 61 -22.56 -5.58 -13.39
CA THR A 61 -22.31 -6.99 -13.68
C THR A 61 -22.89 -7.95 -12.64
N GLY A 62 -23.16 -7.47 -11.41
CA GLY A 62 -23.51 -8.34 -10.28
C GLY A 62 -22.35 -9.24 -9.79
N LYS A 63 -21.15 -9.10 -10.36
CA LYS A 63 -19.97 -9.88 -9.99
C LYS A 63 -19.19 -9.24 -8.84
N PRO A 64 -18.46 -10.06 -8.07
CA PRO A 64 -17.54 -9.52 -7.06
C PRO A 64 -16.51 -8.58 -7.67
N CYS A 65 -16.22 -7.48 -6.98
CA CYS A 65 -15.24 -6.49 -7.41
C CYS A 65 -14.21 -6.19 -6.32
N THR A 66 -12.99 -5.89 -6.76
CA THR A 66 -11.93 -5.37 -5.90
C THR A 66 -11.84 -3.86 -6.05
N ALA A 67 -11.86 -3.12 -4.94
CA ALA A 67 -11.53 -1.69 -4.94
C ALA A 67 -10.05 -1.49 -4.65
N GLU A 68 -9.44 -0.54 -5.37
CA GLU A 68 -8.05 -0.14 -5.25
C GLU A 68 -7.94 1.39 -5.12
N GLY A 69 -6.75 1.90 -4.88
CA GLY A 69 -6.44 3.33 -4.91
C GLY A 69 -6.22 3.94 -3.52
N ASN A 70 -4.97 4.12 -3.16
CA ASN A 70 -4.54 4.74 -1.90
C ASN A 70 -5.25 4.22 -0.64
N ILE A 71 -5.62 2.94 -0.59
CA ILE A 71 -6.23 2.37 0.62
C ILE A 71 -5.10 2.08 1.61
N ARG A 72 -4.83 3.04 2.49
CA ARG A 72 -3.74 3.05 3.46
C ARG A 72 -4.23 2.78 4.89
N GLU A 73 -5.47 3.17 5.17
CA GLU A 73 -6.09 3.07 6.49
C GLU A 73 -7.10 1.93 6.54
N PRO A 74 -7.11 1.12 7.61
CA PRO A 74 -8.08 0.05 7.79
C PRO A 74 -9.52 0.53 7.81
N GLU A 75 -9.76 1.73 8.33
CA GLU A 75 -11.08 2.35 8.43
C GLU A 75 -11.67 2.58 7.03
N ILE A 76 -10.86 3.09 6.10
CA ILE A 76 -11.28 3.32 4.70
C ILE A 76 -11.60 1.98 4.00
N ALA A 77 -10.76 0.96 4.21
CA ALA A 77 -11.02 -0.38 3.69
C ALA A 77 -12.37 -0.92 4.21
N ASN A 78 -12.62 -0.80 5.51
CA ASN A 78 -13.88 -1.21 6.15
C ASN A 78 -15.07 -0.42 5.63
N GLU A 79 -14.94 0.89 5.45
CA GLU A 79 -16.01 1.75 4.93
C GLU A 79 -16.42 1.33 3.51
N ILE A 80 -15.45 1.10 2.63
CA ILE A 80 -15.69 0.64 1.26
C ILE A 80 -16.46 -0.68 1.25
N LEU A 81 -16.05 -1.64 2.08
CA LEU A 81 -16.71 -2.95 2.19
C LEU A 81 -18.13 -2.82 2.78
N LYS A 82 -18.28 -2.12 3.90
CA LYS A 82 -19.56 -1.94 4.60
C LYS A 82 -20.59 -1.17 3.77
N SER A 83 -20.14 -0.19 2.98
CA SER A 83 -21.00 0.56 2.09
C SER A 83 -21.37 -0.18 0.79
N GLY A 84 -20.84 -1.40 0.62
CA GLY A 84 -21.11 -2.23 -0.55
C GLY A 84 -20.50 -1.71 -1.85
N GLN A 85 -19.53 -0.81 -1.77
CA GLN A 85 -18.84 -0.27 -2.95
C GLN A 85 -17.98 -1.35 -3.63
N SER A 86 -17.46 -2.28 -2.83
CA SER A 86 -16.68 -3.40 -3.32
C SER A 86 -16.85 -4.62 -2.41
N ASP A 87 -16.43 -5.78 -2.87
CA ASP A 87 -16.44 -7.03 -2.09
C ASP A 87 -15.05 -7.37 -1.54
N LEU A 88 -14.04 -6.87 -2.22
CA LEU A 88 -12.62 -7.10 -1.90
C LEU A 88 -11.85 -5.78 -1.93
N ILE A 89 -10.73 -5.74 -1.22
CA ILE A 89 -9.83 -4.60 -1.18
C ILE A 89 -8.47 -5.01 -1.74
N GLY A 90 -7.97 -4.26 -2.72
CA GLY A 90 -6.63 -4.39 -3.27
C GLY A 90 -5.65 -3.44 -2.58
N ILE A 91 -4.71 -4.00 -1.83
CA ILE A 91 -3.66 -3.23 -1.13
C ILE A 91 -2.31 -3.57 -1.76
N GLY A 92 -1.76 -2.68 -2.57
CA GLY A 92 -0.45 -2.85 -3.18
C GLY A 92 0.67 -2.22 -2.35
N ARG A 93 0.85 -0.92 -2.47
CA ARG A 93 1.93 -0.18 -1.79
C ARG A 93 1.83 -0.20 -0.27
N GLY A 94 0.63 -0.36 0.28
CA GLY A 94 0.42 -0.57 1.71
C GLY A 94 1.16 -1.82 2.21
N LEU A 95 1.08 -2.93 1.48
CA LEU A 95 1.80 -4.17 1.82
C LEU A 95 3.31 -4.10 1.54
N ILE A 96 3.76 -3.21 0.64
CA ILE A 96 5.19 -2.92 0.48
C ILE A 96 5.71 -2.14 1.68
N ALA A 97 4.92 -1.20 2.19
CA ALA A 97 5.27 -0.43 3.39
C ALA A 97 5.22 -1.29 4.65
N ASP A 98 4.22 -2.16 4.77
CA ASP A 98 4.02 -3.06 5.90
C ASP A 98 3.47 -4.42 5.44
N PRO A 99 4.30 -5.45 5.31
CA PRO A 99 3.84 -6.80 4.96
C PRO A 99 2.83 -7.39 5.95
N GLU A 100 2.90 -6.95 7.21
CA GLU A 100 2.03 -7.43 8.29
C GLU A 100 0.73 -6.62 8.41
N TRP A 101 0.43 -5.74 7.48
CA TRP A 101 -0.73 -4.85 7.53
C TRP A 101 -2.03 -5.59 7.85
N VAL A 102 -2.31 -6.68 7.13
CA VAL A 102 -3.54 -7.47 7.31
C VAL A 102 -3.56 -8.16 8.68
N ASN A 103 -2.43 -8.73 9.10
CA ASN A 103 -2.30 -9.38 10.41
C ASN A 103 -2.50 -8.35 11.54
N LYS A 104 -1.90 -7.17 11.42
CA LYS A 104 -2.06 -6.09 12.40
C LYS A 104 -3.52 -5.66 12.52
N VAL A 105 -4.22 -5.52 11.39
CA VAL A 105 -5.66 -5.22 11.39
C VAL A 105 -6.46 -6.34 12.06
N GLN A 106 -6.18 -7.60 11.72
CA GLN A 106 -6.87 -8.76 12.27
C GLN A 106 -6.72 -8.88 13.79
N PHE A 107 -5.55 -8.53 14.33
CA PHE A 107 -5.25 -8.63 15.76
C PHE A 107 -5.48 -7.32 16.53
N GLY A 108 -6.00 -6.27 15.89
CA GLY A 108 -6.32 -4.99 16.53
C GLY A 108 -5.11 -4.08 16.79
N ASN A 109 -3.96 -4.35 16.15
CA ASN A 109 -2.71 -3.60 16.31
C ASN A 109 -2.56 -2.53 15.21
N THR A 110 -3.62 -1.80 14.90
CA THR A 110 -3.67 -0.86 13.78
C THR A 110 -2.71 0.33 13.93
N ASP A 111 -2.42 0.73 15.18
CA ASP A 111 -1.47 1.82 15.47
C ASP A 111 -0.02 1.45 15.12
N ASP A 112 0.28 0.14 15.04
CA ASP A 112 1.61 -0.37 14.68
C ASP A 112 1.82 -0.48 13.18
N ILE A 113 0.82 -0.14 12.35
CA ILE A 113 0.92 -0.21 10.90
C ILE A 113 1.91 0.84 10.39
N ASN A 114 2.92 0.39 9.67
CA ASN A 114 3.83 1.26 8.94
C ASN A 114 3.17 1.76 7.65
N LYS A 115 2.50 2.90 7.72
CA LYS A 115 1.62 3.40 6.66
C LYS A 115 2.39 3.83 5.41
N CYS A 116 1.89 3.44 4.25
CA CYS A 116 2.37 3.97 2.98
C CYS A 116 2.09 5.48 2.89
N ILE A 117 3.11 6.27 2.58
CA ILE A 117 2.99 7.74 2.41
C ILE A 117 2.76 8.15 0.95
N SER A 118 2.46 7.23 0.07
CA SER A 118 2.19 7.45 -1.36
C SER A 118 3.22 8.33 -2.10
N CYS A 119 4.47 8.32 -1.63
CA CYS A 119 5.57 9.12 -2.18
C CYS A 119 6.03 8.67 -3.58
N ASN A 120 5.68 7.47 -4.02
CA ASN A 120 6.06 6.88 -5.31
C ASN A 120 7.56 6.92 -5.63
N ASN A 121 8.42 7.05 -4.61
CA ASN A 121 9.85 7.29 -4.80
C ASN A 121 10.63 6.00 -5.11
N GLY A 122 10.44 4.95 -4.32
CA GLY A 122 11.24 3.73 -4.42
C GLY A 122 10.49 2.52 -4.98
N CYS A 123 9.19 2.40 -4.73
CA CYS A 123 8.37 1.27 -5.21
C CYS A 123 8.16 1.31 -6.72
N THR A 124 8.11 2.50 -7.34
CA THR A 124 8.01 2.67 -8.80
C THR A 124 9.35 2.52 -9.53
N ALA A 125 10.46 2.39 -8.81
CA ALA A 125 11.79 2.22 -9.40
C ALA A 125 11.88 0.97 -10.31
N THR A 126 11.07 -0.05 -10.04
CA THR A 126 10.95 -1.26 -10.86
C THR A 126 10.52 -0.98 -12.30
N LEU A 127 9.77 0.10 -12.57
CA LEU A 127 9.41 0.54 -13.92
C LEU A 127 10.65 0.95 -14.74
N SER A 128 11.75 1.28 -14.07
CA SER A 128 13.05 1.62 -14.68
C SER A 128 14.11 0.52 -14.47
N ASN A 129 13.68 -0.72 -14.27
CA ASN A 129 14.55 -1.88 -14.00
C ASN A 129 15.50 -1.69 -12.80
N LYS A 130 15.12 -0.87 -11.83
CA LYS A 130 15.86 -0.70 -10.57
C LYS A 130 15.23 -1.57 -9.47
N PRO A 131 16.00 -1.99 -8.47
CA PRO A 131 15.44 -2.71 -7.31
C PRO A 131 14.37 -1.90 -6.61
N MET A 132 13.27 -2.57 -6.21
CA MET A 132 12.22 -1.97 -5.42
C MET A 132 12.78 -1.49 -4.08
N ARG A 133 12.35 -0.31 -3.64
CA ARG A 133 12.66 0.26 -2.33
C ARG A 133 11.40 0.91 -1.75
N CYS A 134 11.37 1.09 -0.46
CA CYS A 134 10.31 1.83 0.21
C CYS A 134 10.93 2.88 1.14
N THR A 135 10.37 4.09 1.15
CA THR A 135 10.85 5.18 2.01
C THR A 135 10.60 4.89 3.48
N VAL A 136 9.51 4.19 3.79
CA VAL A 136 9.10 3.87 5.16
C VAL A 136 9.39 2.41 5.56
N ASN A 137 9.88 1.58 4.65
CA ASN A 137 10.23 0.19 4.94
C ASN A 137 11.61 -0.14 4.33
N PRO A 138 12.69 -0.06 5.13
CA PRO A 138 14.03 -0.35 4.64
C PRO A 138 14.26 -1.84 4.30
N PHE A 139 13.37 -2.73 4.76
CA PHE A 139 13.52 -4.18 4.60
C PHE A 139 13.07 -4.72 3.24
N VAL A 140 12.39 -3.93 2.42
CA VAL A 140 11.84 -4.35 1.12
C VAL A 140 12.89 -4.99 0.19
N VAL A 141 14.13 -4.50 0.23
CA VAL A 141 15.22 -5.01 -0.64
C VAL A 141 15.92 -6.23 -0.05
N SER A 142 15.89 -6.36 1.27
CA SER A 142 16.74 -7.29 2.01
C SER A 142 16.03 -8.61 2.32
N GLY A 143 14.70 -8.63 2.25
CA GLY A 143 13.90 -9.82 2.51
C GLY A 143 14.26 -10.48 3.84
N GLU A 144 14.33 -11.80 3.84
CA GLU A 144 14.69 -12.58 5.02
C GLU A 144 16.13 -12.39 5.51
N ASN A 145 17.00 -11.80 4.68
CA ASN A 145 18.40 -11.55 5.05
C ASN A 145 18.54 -10.38 6.05
N TYR A 146 17.47 -9.63 6.29
CA TYR A 146 17.49 -8.52 7.23
C TYR A 146 16.69 -8.84 8.49
N LYS A 147 17.12 -9.89 9.20
CA LYS A 147 16.53 -10.21 10.51
C LYS A 147 17.33 -9.47 11.60
N LYS A 148 16.64 -8.69 12.42
CA LYS A 148 17.18 -8.11 13.64
C LYS A 148 17.32 -9.23 14.69
N GLU A 149 18.45 -9.95 14.67
CA GLU A 149 18.71 -11.00 15.66
C GLU A 149 19.37 -10.42 16.91
N ARG A 150 19.01 -10.94 18.09
CA ARG A 150 19.69 -10.57 19.32
C ARG A 150 21.17 -10.91 19.25
N ILE A 151 22.02 -9.95 19.55
CA ILE A 151 23.46 -10.15 19.54
C ILE A 151 23.90 -10.98 20.74
N LYS A 152 24.90 -11.85 20.53
CA LYS A 152 25.41 -12.76 21.59
C LYS A 152 26.10 -12.03 22.74
N LYS A 153 26.66 -10.86 22.48
CA LYS A 153 27.37 -10.02 23.46
C LYS A 153 26.80 -8.60 23.41
N PRO A 154 25.73 -8.31 24.18
CA PRO A 154 25.21 -6.96 24.30
C PRO A 154 26.27 -5.95 24.74
N CYS A 155 26.22 -4.76 24.18
CA CYS A 155 27.11 -3.64 24.53
C CYS A 155 26.30 -2.39 24.87
N ASN A 156 26.96 -1.40 25.42
CA ASN A 156 26.37 -0.07 25.63
C ASN A 156 26.51 0.73 24.33
N VAL A 157 25.43 1.31 23.86
CA VAL A 157 25.37 2.13 22.64
C VAL A 157 24.91 3.52 23.01
N VAL A 158 25.66 4.53 22.60
CA VAL A 158 25.24 5.93 22.69
C VAL A 158 24.99 6.42 21.28
N VAL A 159 23.79 6.92 21.02
CA VAL A 159 23.40 7.55 19.77
C VAL A 159 23.32 9.05 20.00
N ILE A 160 24.06 9.80 19.20
CA ILE A 160 24.08 11.28 19.27
C ILE A 160 23.25 11.84 18.12
N GLY A 161 22.16 12.52 18.44
CA GLY A 161 21.21 13.12 17.51
C GLY A 161 19.89 12.37 17.41
N GLY A 162 18.79 13.04 17.79
CA GLY A 162 17.41 12.52 17.81
C GLY A 162 16.64 12.71 16.50
N GLY A 163 17.31 12.83 15.35
CA GLY A 163 16.66 12.81 14.04
C GLY A 163 16.22 11.40 13.63
N THR A 164 15.57 11.27 12.47
CA THR A 164 15.03 9.97 11.98
C THR A 164 16.07 8.85 11.97
N ALA A 165 17.29 9.15 11.52
CA ALA A 165 18.38 8.16 11.49
C ALA A 165 18.84 7.76 12.90
N GLY A 166 18.93 8.72 13.83
CA GLY A 166 19.33 8.44 15.21
C GLY A 166 18.26 7.68 15.97
N LEU A 167 17.00 8.01 15.81
CA LEU A 167 15.88 7.26 16.39
C LEU A 167 15.88 5.82 15.90
N GLU A 168 15.99 5.57 14.59
CA GLU A 168 16.04 4.21 14.05
C GLU A 168 17.27 3.45 14.53
N ALA A 169 18.44 4.11 14.62
CA ALA A 169 19.66 3.49 15.15
C ALA A 169 19.50 3.10 16.62
N ALA A 170 18.89 3.97 17.45
CA ALA A 170 18.65 3.69 18.85
C ALA A 170 17.63 2.55 19.05
N CYS A 171 16.52 2.55 18.30
CA CYS A 171 15.53 1.49 18.31
C CYS A 171 16.17 0.15 17.91
N THR A 172 16.88 0.13 16.79
CA THR A 172 17.56 -1.08 16.31
C THR A 172 18.57 -1.63 17.33
N ALA A 173 19.37 -0.77 17.94
CA ALA A 173 20.33 -1.19 18.95
C ALA A 173 19.62 -1.80 20.18
N ALA A 174 18.53 -1.21 20.63
CA ALA A 174 17.73 -1.73 21.75
C ALA A 174 17.06 -3.07 21.39
N GLU A 175 16.48 -3.20 20.19
CA GLU A 175 15.83 -4.42 19.71
C GLU A 175 16.80 -5.61 19.63
N VAL A 176 18.04 -5.39 19.22
CA VAL A 176 19.05 -6.45 19.19
C VAL A 176 19.67 -6.75 20.57
N GLY A 177 19.23 -6.05 21.61
CA GLY A 177 19.55 -6.32 23.02
C GLY A 177 20.64 -5.46 23.63
N CYS A 178 21.05 -4.36 23.00
CA CYS A 178 21.99 -3.40 23.58
C CYS A 178 21.32 -2.50 24.63
N SER A 179 22.10 -2.06 25.62
CA SER A 179 21.73 -0.94 26.48
C SER A 179 21.97 0.37 25.71
N THR A 180 20.89 1.10 25.40
CA THR A 180 20.97 2.22 24.45
C THR A 180 20.59 3.53 25.11
N VAL A 181 21.39 4.57 24.88
CA VAL A 181 21.12 5.97 25.27
C VAL A 181 21.09 6.82 24.02
N LEU A 182 20.04 7.60 23.84
CA LEU A 182 19.89 8.60 22.78
C LEU A 182 20.07 10.01 23.38
N ILE A 183 20.90 10.83 22.77
CA ILE A 183 21.19 12.21 23.20
C ILE A 183 20.90 13.17 22.05
#